data_3bb91746f39d58af794eee443d9283f6
#
_entry.id   3bb91746f39d58af794eee443d9283f6
#
_cell.length_a   1.000
_cell.length_b   1.000
_cell.length_c   1.000
_cell.angle_alpha   90.00
_cell.angle_beta   90.00
_cell.angle_gamma   90.00
#
_symmetry.space_group_name_H-M   'P 1'
#
loop_
_entity.id
_entity.type
_entity.pdbx_description
1 polymer ?
#
loop_
_entity_poly.entity_id
_entity_poly.type
_entity_poly.pdbx_seq_one_letter_code
_entity_poly.pdbx_strand_id
1 'polypeptide(L)'
;MTTDDTTTRAMIRAHFDASGIGVAGGGPDDDVVRASEIYADDAVVEWPQGGERLRGRADIIRFRSAYPARMRFEVHRITGCHDLWVTEYTIRYDDRPVMAVGIMQFRDGRVVRERIYFADPWDPPAWRASQVELFDPREPDAPAPGPVPPERPVS
;
A
#
# COMPACT_ATOMS: atom_id res chain seq x y z
N MET A 1 1.95 24.89 2.04
CA MET A 1 0.51 24.77 1.71
C MET A 1 0.07 23.38 2.10
N THR A 2 -0.88 23.27 2.99
CA THR A 2 -1.41 21.95 3.44
C THR A 2 -2.31 21.42 2.33
N THR A 3 -1.98 20.31 1.76
CA THR A 3 -2.84 19.59 0.83
C THR A 3 -4.00 18.98 1.63
N ASP A 4 -5.23 19.13 1.16
CA ASP A 4 -6.37 18.53 1.87
C ASP A 4 -6.36 16.99 1.71
N ASP A 5 -7.04 16.30 2.62
CA ASP A 5 -7.06 14.83 2.68
C ASP A 5 -7.66 14.19 1.41
N THR A 6 -8.62 14.85 0.76
CA THR A 6 -9.22 14.37 -0.49
C THR A 6 -8.20 14.38 -1.62
N THR A 7 -7.45 15.47 -1.74
CA THR A 7 -6.38 15.61 -2.74
C THR A 7 -5.26 14.60 -2.48
N THR A 8 -4.83 14.43 -1.22
CA THR A 8 -3.79 13.46 -0.86
C THR A 8 -4.21 12.04 -1.19
N ARG A 9 -5.46 11.65 -0.87
CA ARG A 9 -6.01 10.34 -1.23
C ARG A 9 -6.00 10.12 -2.74
N ALA A 10 -6.38 11.12 -3.52
CA ALA A 10 -6.37 11.05 -4.99
C ALA A 10 -4.95 10.91 -5.55
N MET A 11 -3.97 11.60 -4.98
CA MET A 11 -2.55 11.47 -5.35
C MET A 11 -2.03 10.05 -5.08
N ILE A 12 -2.36 9.46 -3.93
CA ILE A 12 -1.98 8.08 -3.60
C ILE A 12 -2.62 7.10 -4.58
N ARG A 13 -3.90 7.26 -4.92
CA ARG A 13 -4.59 6.43 -5.90
C ARG A 13 -3.89 6.50 -7.26
N ALA A 14 -3.63 7.70 -7.75
CA ALA A 14 -2.94 7.91 -9.02
C ALA A 14 -1.53 7.31 -9.04
N HIS A 15 -0.82 7.37 -7.91
CA HIS A 15 0.50 6.73 -7.75
C HIS A 15 0.41 5.22 -7.97
N PHE A 16 -0.53 4.54 -7.32
CA PHE A 16 -0.68 3.08 -7.47
C PHE A 16 -1.17 2.69 -8.87
N ASP A 17 -2.07 3.48 -9.47
CA ASP A 17 -2.54 3.25 -10.84
C ASP A 17 -1.40 3.34 -11.87
N ALA A 18 -0.40 4.20 -11.63
CA ALA A 18 0.78 4.37 -12.48
C ALA A 18 1.95 3.44 -12.10
N SER A 19 1.89 2.75 -10.96
CA SER A 19 3.03 1.98 -10.42
C SER A 19 3.22 0.61 -11.06
N GLY A 20 2.31 0.13 -11.92
CA GLY A 20 2.44 -1.14 -12.59
C GLY A 20 3.66 -1.20 -13.50
N ILE A 21 4.34 -2.35 -13.53
CA ILE A 21 5.48 -2.63 -14.41
C ILE A 21 5.07 -3.73 -15.39
N GLY A 22 4.92 -3.34 -16.66
CA GLY A 22 4.45 -4.27 -17.71
C GLY A 22 5.52 -5.22 -18.22
N VAL A 23 6.79 -4.81 -18.18
CA VAL A 23 7.94 -5.59 -18.68
C VAL A 23 9.04 -5.62 -17.62
N ALA A 24 9.47 -6.81 -17.25
CA ALA A 24 10.54 -6.99 -16.27
C ALA A 24 11.87 -6.38 -16.78
N GLY A 25 12.48 -5.53 -15.94
CA GLY A 25 13.78 -4.92 -16.24
C GLY A 25 13.81 -4.00 -17.46
N GLY A 26 12.65 -3.48 -17.88
CA GLY A 26 12.51 -2.68 -19.12
C GLY A 26 13.16 -1.29 -19.10
N GLY A 27 13.73 -0.89 -17.96
CA GLY A 27 14.28 0.46 -17.77
C GLY A 27 13.19 1.49 -17.41
N PRO A 28 13.59 2.76 -17.24
CA PRO A 28 12.63 3.82 -16.90
C PRO A 28 11.68 4.06 -18.08
N ASP A 29 10.39 4.02 -17.81
CA ASP A 29 9.36 4.46 -18.71
C ASP A 29 8.61 5.68 -18.11
N ASP A 30 7.75 6.29 -18.90
CA ASP A 30 7.02 7.47 -18.47
C ASP A 30 6.10 7.17 -17.27
N ASP A 31 5.60 5.94 -17.14
CA ASP A 31 4.74 5.53 -16.03
C ASP A 31 5.54 5.38 -14.73
N VAL A 32 6.73 4.82 -14.75
CA VAL A 32 7.61 4.74 -13.57
C VAL A 32 8.00 6.15 -13.10
N VAL A 33 8.35 7.03 -14.02
CA VAL A 33 8.69 8.42 -13.70
C VAL A 33 7.47 9.13 -13.09
N ARG A 34 6.31 9.02 -13.74
CA ARG A 34 5.06 9.63 -13.28
C ARG A 34 4.63 9.09 -11.91
N ALA A 35 4.70 7.79 -11.69
CA ALA A 35 4.39 7.18 -10.39
C ALA A 35 5.32 7.71 -9.28
N SER A 36 6.55 8.05 -9.62
CA SER A 36 7.54 8.52 -8.66
C SER A 36 7.42 10.01 -8.33
N GLU A 37 6.57 10.78 -9.02
CA GLU A 37 6.34 12.21 -8.74
C GLU A 37 5.73 12.46 -7.36
N ILE A 38 5.07 11.46 -6.77
CA ILE A 38 4.53 11.57 -5.41
C ILE A 38 5.64 11.78 -4.36
N TYR A 39 6.87 11.34 -4.63
CA TYR A 39 7.98 11.42 -3.70
C TYR A 39 8.68 12.78 -3.75
N ALA A 40 9.09 13.28 -2.58
CA ALA A 40 10.05 14.37 -2.49
C ALA A 40 11.41 13.93 -3.05
N ASP A 41 12.25 14.90 -3.44
CA ASP A 41 13.58 14.60 -3.99
C ASP A 41 14.47 13.82 -3.01
N ASP A 42 14.31 14.07 -1.70
CA ASP A 42 15.03 13.46 -0.58
C ASP A 42 14.26 12.29 0.08
N ALA A 43 13.19 11.80 -0.54
CA ALA A 43 12.34 10.75 0.01
C ALA A 43 13.11 9.48 0.36
N VAL A 44 12.63 8.78 1.38
CA VAL A 44 13.19 7.50 1.83
C VAL A 44 12.11 6.42 1.71
N VAL A 45 12.42 5.32 1.04
CA VAL A 45 11.61 4.10 1.01
C VAL A 45 12.32 3.02 1.79
N GLU A 46 11.61 2.37 2.70
CA GLU A 46 12.16 1.39 3.62
C GLU A 46 11.37 0.07 3.55
N TRP A 47 12.10 -1.05 3.59
CA TRP A 47 11.56 -2.40 3.77
C TRP A 47 12.07 -2.96 5.09
N PRO A 48 11.36 -2.74 6.21
CA PRO A 48 11.84 -3.13 7.54
C PRO A 48 12.11 -4.63 7.70
N GLN A 49 11.38 -5.47 6.98
CA GLN A 49 11.56 -6.93 7.03
C GLN A 49 12.97 -7.37 6.58
N GLY A 50 13.56 -6.68 5.60
CA GLY A 50 14.92 -6.93 5.13
C GLY A 50 15.96 -5.96 5.70
N GLY A 51 15.53 -4.93 6.43
CA GLY A 51 16.42 -3.86 6.89
C GLY A 51 16.97 -3.00 5.75
N GLU A 52 16.27 -2.91 4.62
CA GLU A 52 16.71 -2.23 3.40
C GLU A 52 16.11 -0.85 3.28
N ARG A 53 16.83 0.04 2.62
CA ARG A 53 16.41 1.43 2.41
C ARG A 53 16.92 1.98 1.08
N LEU A 54 16.06 2.69 0.38
CA LEU A 54 16.39 3.58 -0.74
C LEU A 54 16.34 5.04 -0.29
N ARG A 55 17.27 5.85 -0.81
CA ARG A 55 17.32 7.29 -0.54
C ARG A 55 17.27 8.08 -1.83
N GLY A 56 16.31 8.99 -1.90
CA GLY A 56 16.13 9.90 -3.02
C GLY A 56 15.27 9.36 -4.14
N ARG A 57 14.46 10.25 -4.71
CA ARG A 57 13.54 9.91 -5.81
C ARG A 57 14.26 9.31 -7.02
N ALA A 58 15.45 9.76 -7.34
CA ALA A 58 16.24 9.22 -8.46
C ALA A 58 16.59 7.73 -8.26
N ASP A 59 16.94 7.34 -7.04
CA ASP A 59 17.24 5.94 -6.72
C ASP A 59 15.98 5.09 -6.72
N ILE A 60 14.84 5.63 -6.28
CA ILE A 60 13.53 4.96 -6.35
C ILE A 60 13.17 4.66 -7.81
N ILE A 61 13.32 5.64 -8.71
CA ILE A 61 13.07 5.46 -10.15
C ILE A 61 13.99 4.37 -10.71
N ARG A 62 15.29 4.46 -10.42
CA ARG A 62 16.28 3.48 -10.90
C ARG A 62 15.98 2.07 -10.43
N PHE A 63 15.64 1.91 -9.15
CA PHE A 63 15.26 0.62 -8.56
C PHE A 63 14.02 0.03 -9.25
N ARG A 64 12.95 0.82 -9.39
CA ARG A 64 11.71 0.37 -10.01
C ARG A 64 11.89 0.00 -11.48
N SER A 65 12.68 0.78 -12.22
CA SER A 65 12.97 0.54 -13.63
C SER A 65 13.79 -0.74 -13.88
N ALA A 66 14.57 -1.16 -12.89
CA ALA A 66 15.39 -2.37 -12.97
C ALA A 66 14.69 -3.61 -12.39
N TYR A 67 13.43 -3.49 -11.94
CA TYR A 67 12.75 -4.58 -11.25
C TYR A 67 12.58 -5.82 -12.15
N PRO A 68 12.94 -7.02 -11.67
CA PRO A 68 13.05 -8.22 -12.52
C PRO A 68 11.74 -8.96 -12.76
N ALA A 69 10.58 -8.39 -12.42
CA ALA A 69 9.26 -9.00 -12.59
C ALA A 69 8.24 -7.98 -13.10
N ARG A 70 7.20 -8.48 -13.79
CA ARG A 70 6.00 -7.66 -14.04
C ARG A 70 5.27 -7.46 -12.73
N MET A 71 4.77 -6.24 -12.50
CA MET A 71 4.04 -5.91 -11.29
C MET A 71 2.69 -5.27 -11.62
N ARG A 72 1.64 -5.72 -10.92
CA ARG A 72 0.33 -5.06 -10.89
C ARG A 72 -0.07 -4.81 -9.44
N PHE A 73 -0.67 -3.65 -9.21
CA PHE A 73 -1.11 -3.21 -7.89
C PHE A 73 -2.64 -3.22 -7.83
N GLU A 74 -3.19 -3.92 -6.87
CA GLU A 74 -4.62 -3.95 -6.56
C GLU A 74 -4.83 -3.29 -5.20
N VAL A 75 -5.25 -2.02 -5.19
CA VAL A 75 -5.47 -1.26 -3.96
C VAL A 75 -6.80 -1.66 -3.34
N HIS A 76 -6.76 -2.09 -2.08
CA HIS A 76 -7.95 -2.44 -1.31
C HIS A 76 -8.46 -1.23 -0.55
N ARG A 77 -7.57 -0.52 0.15
CA ARG A 77 -7.93 0.56 1.07
C ARG A 77 -6.87 1.64 1.13
N ILE A 78 -7.28 2.89 1.18
CA ILE A 78 -6.42 4.03 1.47
C ILE A 78 -7.02 4.75 2.67
N THR A 79 -6.33 4.75 3.79
CA THR A 79 -6.79 5.32 5.06
C THR A 79 -5.74 6.27 5.62
N GLY A 80 -6.15 7.42 6.06
CA GLY A 80 -5.24 8.39 6.66
C GLY A 80 -5.83 9.77 6.73
N CYS A 81 -5.08 10.66 7.30
CA CYS A 81 -5.37 12.08 7.37
C CYS A 81 -4.07 12.88 7.53
N HIS A 82 -4.10 14.15 7.12
CA HIS A 82 -2.98 15.06 7.22
C HIS A 82 -1.72 14.51 6.54
N ASP A 83 -0.70 14.20 7.32
CA ASP A 83 0.62 13.78 6.83
C ASP A 83 0.89 12.27 6.94
N LEU A 84 -0.05 11.47 7.46
CA LEU A 84 0.12 10.03 7.64
C LEU A 84 -0.97 9.24 6.92
N TRP A 85 -0.54 8.37 5.99
CA TRP A 85 -1.43 7.57 5.17
C TRP A 85 -0.99 6.12 5.11
N VAL A 86 -1.98 5.22 5.15
CA VAL A 86 -1.80 3.78 5.04
C VAL A 86 -2.56 3.28 3.82
N THR A 87 -1.89 2.49 2.98
CA THR A 87 -2.50 1.81 1.85
C THR A 87 -2.36 0.31 2.02
N GLU A 88 -3.47 -0.39 1.96
CA GLU A 88 -3.53 -1.86 1.92
C GLU A 88 -3.75 -2.29 0.48
N TYR A 89 -2.91 -3.17 -0.03
CA TYR A 89 -2.96 -3.58 -1.43
C TYR A 89 -2.37 -4.97 -1.64
N THR A 90 -2.67 -5.55 -2.80
CA THR A 90 -2.00 -6.76 -3.29
C THR A 90 -1.09 -6.37 -4.44
N ILE A 91 0.14 -6.86 -4.42
CA ILE A 91 1.04 -6.82 -5.58
C ILE A 91 1.00 -8.19 -6.24
N ARG A 92 0.85 -8.20 -7.56
CA ARG A 92 1.04 -9.41 -8.36
C ARG A 92 2.38 -9.34 -9.08
N TYR A 93 3.29 -10.21 -8.65
CA TYR A 93 4.58 -10.43 -9.30
C TYR A 93 4.44 -11.60 -10.28
N ASP A 94 4.39 -11.32 -11.59
CA ASP A 94 4.14 -12.34 -12.62
C ASP A 94 2.92 -13.25 -12.25
N ASP A 95 1.81 -12.63 -11.81
CA ASP A 95 0.56 -13.23 -11.34
C ASP A 95 0.60 -13.88 -9.93
N ARG A 96 1.75 -13.97 -9.27
CA ARG A 96 1.83 -14.41 -7.87
C ARG A 96 1.41 -13.25 -6.94
N PRO A 97 0.35 -13.43 -6.12
CA PRO A 97 -0.10 -12.40 -5.21
C PRO A 97 0.76 -12.32 -3.95
N VAL A 98 1.05 -11.10 -3.52
CA VAL A 98 1.69 -10.77 -2.25
C VAL A 98 0.89 -9.65 -1.60
N MET A 99 0.49 -9.83 -0.34
CA MET A 99 -0.17 -8.79 0.43
C MET A 99 0.84 -7.73 0.86
N ALA A 100 0.44 -6.47 0.82
CA ALA A 100 1.32 -5.38 1.22
C ALA A 100 0.59 -4.29 1.99
N VAL A 101 1.31 -3.66 2.89
CA VAL A 101 0.89 -2.44 3.59
C VAL A 101 1.97 -1.39 3.42
N GLY A 102 1.63 -0.29 2.80
CA GLY A 102 2.48 0.90 2.67
C GLY A 102 2.05 1.98 3.66
N ILE A 103 2.99 2.54 4.39
CA ILE A 103 2.80 3.63 5.33
C ILE A 103 3.57 4.84 4.82
N MET A 104 2.85 5.87 4.37
CA MET A 104 3.41 7.08 3.78
C MET A 104 3.33 8.26 4.74
N GLN A 105 4.45 8.97 4.90
CA GLN A 105 4.52 10.26 5.58
C GLN A 105 4.72 11.37 4.55
N PHE A 106 3.89 12.40 4.62
CA PHE A 106 3.90 13.54 3.72
C PHE A 106 4.52 14.77 4.39
N ARG A 107 5.16 15.60 3.58
CA ARG A 107 5.59 16.96 3.92
C ARG A 107 5.44 17.82 2.66
N ASP A 108 4.76 18.93 2.77
CA ASP A 108 4.54 19.87 1.66
C ASP A 108 3.94 19.20 0.39
N GLY A 109 2.97 18.29 0.59
CA GLY A 109 2.28 17.60 -0.48
C GLY A 109 3.10 16.50 -1.18
N ARG A 110 4.22 16.07 -0.60
CA ARG A 110 5.09 15.00 -1.13
C ARG A 110 5.40 13.97 -0.07
N VAL A 111 5.53 12.71 -0.48
CA VAL A 111 6.00 11.64 0.41
C VAL A 111 7.48 11.85 0.72
N VAL A 112 7.80 11.95 2.00
CA VAL A 112 9.19 12.04 2.48
C VAL A 112 9.68 10.72 3.05
N ARG A 113 8.77 9.84 3.46
CA ARG A 113 9.08 8.49 3.93
C ARG A 113 7.95 7.54 3.57
N GLU A 114 8.32 6.37 3.10
CA GLU A 114 7.41 5.25 2.94
C GLU A 114 8.03 4.01 3.57
N ARG A 115 7.24 3.27 4.36
CA ARG A 115 7.59 1.93 4.84
C ARG A 115 6.64 0.93 4.25
N ILE A 116 7.18 -0.16 3.72
CA ILE A 116 6.39 -1.19 3.06
C ILE A 116 6.65 -2.52 3.74
N TYR A 117 5.59 -3.18 4.16
CA TYR A 117 5.59 -4.55 4.68
C TYR A 117 4.91 -5.48 3.70
N PHE A 118 5.43 -6.69 3.57
CA PHE A 118 4.91 -7.72 2.68
C PHE A 118 4.57 -8.98 3.46
N ALA A 119 3.54 -9.69 3.01
CA ALA A 119 3.15 -10.98 3.56
C ALA A 119 2.61 -11.87 2.45
N ASP A 120 3.05 -13.13 2.43
CA ASP A 120 2.44 -14.12 1.55
C ASP A 120 1.04 -14.49 2.07
N PRO A 121 0.04 -14.64 1.18
CA PRO A 121 -1.23 -15.24 1.55
C PRO A 121 -1.02 -16.65 2.11
N TRP A 122 -1.87 -17.07 3.04
CA TRP A 122 -1.85 -18.43 3.58
C TRP A 122 -3.23 -19.07 3.54
N ASP A 123 -3.25 -20.39 3.52
CA ASP A 123 -4.48 -21.14 3.72
C ASP A 123 -4.85 -21.14 5.21
N PRO A 124 -6.12 -20.84 5.55
CA PRO A 124 -6.55 -20.83 6.95
C PRO A 124 -6.33 -22.20 7.61
N PRO A 125 -5.66 -22.26 8.78
CA PRO A 125 -5.44 -23.54 9.46
C PRO A 125 -6.75 -24.20 9.90
N ALA A 126 -6.86 -25.52 9.72
CA ALA A 126 -8.07 -26.27 10.03
C ALA A 126 -8.53 -26.17 11.49
N TRP A 127 -7.58 -26.05 12.44
CA TRP A 127 -7.90 -26.02 13.88
C TRP A 127 -8.80 -24.83 14.30
N ARG A 128 -8.80 -23.74 13.53
CA ARG A 128 -9.61 -22.54 13.83
C ARG A 128 -10.78 -22.34 12.87
N ALA A 129 -11.03 -23.26 11.93
CA ALA A 129 -12.04 -23.10 10.90
C ALA A 129 -13.46 -22.83 11.43
N SER A 130 -13.81 -23.41 12.59
CA SER A 130 -15.12 -23.20 13.24
C SER A 130 -15.24 -21.86 13.99
N GLN A 131 -14.15 -21.13 14.15
CA GLN A 131 -14.09 -19.90 14.95
C GLN A 131 -13.94 -18.63 14.10
N VAL A 132 -13.67 -18.79 12.79
CA VAL A 132 -13.41 -17.69 11.87
C VAL A 132 -14.38 -17.71 10.71
N GLU A 133 -14.71 -16.53 10.21
CA GLU A 133 -15.40 -16.33 8.94
C GLU A 133 -14.36 -15.98 7.88
N LEU A 134 -14.49 -16.54 6.69
CA LEU A 134 -13.65 -16.18 5.55
C LEU A 134 -14.25 -14.96 4.84
N PHE A 135 -13.40 -14.02 4.43
CA PHE A 135 -13.80 -12.85 3.68
C PHE A 135 -12.81 -12.57 2.53
N ASP A 136 -13.26 -11.83 1.53
CA ASP A 136 -12.38 -11.31 0.49
C ASP A 136 -11.77 -9.97 0.96
N PRO A 137 -10.44 -9.86 1.13
CA PRO A 137 -9.81 -8.61 1.58
C PRO A 137 -10.00 -7.43 0.61
N ARG A 138 -10.51 -7.68 -0.60
CA ARG A 138 -10.84 -6.62 -1.58
C ARG A 138 -12.24 -6.04 -1.39
N GLU A 139 -13.08 -6.68 -0.58
CA GLU A 139 -14.42 -6.17 -0.31
C GLU A 139 -14.37 -4.86 0.48
N PRO A 140 -15.31 -3.93 0.23
CA PRO A 140 -15.44 -2.75 1.07
C PRO A 140 -15.67 -3.14 2.52
N ASP A 141 -15.16 -2.32 3.46
CA ASP A 141 -15.42 -2.52 4.87
C ASP A 141 -16.92 -2.56 5.15
N ALA A 142 -17.36 -3.60 5.86
CA ALA A 142 -18.69 -3.58 6.47
C ALA A 142 -18.77 -2.41 7.46
N PRO A 143 -19.95 -1.80 7.64
CA PRO A 143 -20.13 -0.79 8.68
C PRO A 143 -19.64 -1.35 10.02
N ALA A 144 -18.92 -0.53 10.78
CA ALA A 144 -18.51 -0.92 12.12
C ALA A 144 -19.74 -1.40 12.92
N PRO A 145 -19.62 -2.51 13.67
CA PRO A 145 -20.74 -2.96 14.50
C PRO A 145 -21.13 -1.85 15.45
N GLY A 146 -22.45 -1.60 15.56
CA GLY A 146 -22.98 -0.63 16.51
C GLY A 146 -22.57 -0.98 17.94
N PRO A 147 -22.70 -0.06 18.91
CA PRO A 147 -22.38 -0.34 20.30
C PRO A 147 -23.22 -1.53 20.79
N VAL A 148 -22.54 -2.49 21.42
CA VAL A 148 -23.22 -3.63 22.03
C VAL A 148 -24.19 -3.08 23.10
N PRO A 149 -25.50 -3.37 23.02
CA PRO A 149 -26.43 -2.93 24.05
C PRO A 149 -26.01 -3.53 25.40
N PRO A 150 -26.15 -2.76 26.50
CA PRO A 150 -25.81 -3.28 27.83
C PRO A 150 -26.63 -4.54 28.13
N GLU A 151 -25.95 -5.56 28.67
CA GLU A 151 -26.62 -6.78 29.09
C GLU A 151 -27.77 -6.43 30.08
N ARG A 152 -28.97 -6.96 29.81
CA ARG A 152 -30.07 -6.80 30.75
C ARG A 152 -29.74 -7.60 32.00
N PRO A 153 -29.88 -7.01 33.20
CA PRO A 153 -29.70 -7.78 34.42
C PRO A 153 -30.66 -8.95 34.43
N VAL A 154 -30.14 -10.14 34.65
CA VAL A 154 -30.96 -11.36 34.84
C VAL A 154 -31.69 -11.22 36.16
N SER A 155 -33.02 -11.22 36.13
CA SER A 155 -33.90 -11.15 37.30
C SER A 155 -33.92 -12.50 37.99
#